data_8e5201843d0eb0b35f6bedafdcec675d
#
_entry.id   8e5201843d0eb0b35f6bedafdcec675d
#
_cell.length_a   1.000
_cell.length_b   1.000
_cell.length_c   1.000
_cell.angle_alpha   90.00
_cell.angle_beta   90.00
_cell.angle_gamma   90.00
#
_symmetry.space_group_name_H-M   'P 1'
#
loop_
_entity.id
_entity.type
_entity.pdbx_description
1 polymer ?
#
loop_
_entity_poly.entity_id
_entity_poly.type
_entity_poly.pdbx_seq_one_letter_code
_entity_poly.pdbx_strand_id
1 'polypeptide(L)'
;MSDEKVQQLIALTEQLTERMRQDAEAFEARRPFEAAGRMEETQQLANLYRRESDRVRQNPGLLAGASQGLRQRLARASVAFEATLARHGRAVFALKTVTEGVVQAIAQEVARSRAATAGYGPRMATRDTAVAIALNRRA
;
A
#
# COMPACT_ATOMS: atom_id res chain seq x y z
N MET A 1 22.71 -25.62 3.48
CA MET A 1 21.26 -25.57 3.75
C MET A 1 20.81 -24.27 4.41
N SER A 2 21.46 -23.86 5.48
CA SER A 2 21.11 -22.55 6.09
C SER A 2 21.36 -21.39 5.15
N ASP A 3 22.48 -21.37 4.45
CA ASP A 3 22.81 -20.32 3.50
C ASP A 3 21.78 -20.22 2.38
N GLU A 4 21.32 -21.34 1.86
CA GLU A 4 20.31 -21.38 0.80
C GLU A 4 18.99 -20.76 1.26
N LYS A 5 18.54 -21.10 2.45
CA LYS A 5 17.30 -20.56 3.01
C LYS A 5 17.40 -19.05 3.25
N VAL A 6 18.53 -18.60 3.77
CA VAL A 6 18.79 -17.18 4.00
C VAL A 6 18.90 -16.44 2.67
N GLN A 7 19.55 -17.01 1.66
CA GLN A 7 19.60 -16.42 0.31
C GLN A 7 18.21 -16.26 -0.29
N GLN A 8 17.36 -17.26 -0.14
CA GLN A 8 15.97 -17.17 -0.61
C GLN A 8 15.22 -16.03 0.08
N LEU A 9 15.37 -15.90 1.38
CA LEU A 9 14.72 -14.83 2.12
C LEU A 9 15.24 -13.45 1.69
N ILE A 10 16.54 -13.32 1.49
CA ILE A 10 17.14 -12.09 0.96
C ILE A 10 16.53 -11.72 -0.39
N ALA A 11 16.46 -12.67 -1.30
CA ALA A 11 15.91 -12.47 -2.63
C ALA A 11 14.45 -12.01 -2.57
N LEU A 12 13.64 -12.65 -1.73
CA LEU A 12 12.25 -12.29 -1.53
C LEU A 12 12.10 -10.86 -0.95
N THR A 13 12.94 -10.54 0.04
CA THR A 13 12.95 -9.23 0.68
C THR A 13 13.30 -8.15 -0.34
N GLU A 14 14.33 -8.37 -1.16
CA GLU A 14 14.76 -7.41 -2.18
C GLU A 14 13.70 -7.23 -3.28
N GLN A 15 13.10 -8.32 -3.73
CA GLN A 15 12.03 -8.27 -4.74
C GLN A 15 10.81 -7.52 -4.23
N LEU A 16 10.39 -7.82 -3.02
CA LEU A 16 9.23 -7.15 -2.42
C LEU A 16 9.51 -5.67 -2.20
N THR A 17 10.72 -5.34 -1.74
CA THR A 17 11.16 -3.95 -1.57
C THR A 17 11.07 -3.19 -2.90
N GLU A 18 11.55 -3.79 -3.99
CA GLU A 18 11.50 -3.15 -5.31
C GLU A 18 10.07 -2.94 -5.79
N ARG A 19 9.19 -3.93 -5.58
CA ARG A 19 7.77 -3.79 -5.93
C ARG A 19 7.10 -2.67 -5.16
N MET A 20 7.36 -2.61 -3.86
CA MET A 20 6.81 -1.56 -3.01
C MET A 20 7.36 -0.19 -3.35
N ARG A 21 8.62 -0.11 -3.77
CA ARG A 21 9.22 1.14 -4.23
C ARG A 21 8.52 1.65 -5.49
N GLN A 22 8.28 0.76 -6.45
CA GLN A 22 7.56 1.09 -7.68
C GLN A 22 6.14 1.58 -7.38
N ASP A 23 5.46 0.89 -6.47
CA ASP A 23 4.11 1.27 -6.06
C ASP A 23 4.09 2.62 -5.35
N ALA A 24 5.06 2.86 -4.47
CA ALA A 24 5.19 4.16 -3.80
C ALA A 24 5.41 5.29 -4.81
N GLU A 25 6.26 5.08 -5.81
CA GLU A 25 6.48 6.06 -6.88
C GLU A 25 5.19 6.34 -7.66
N ALA A 26 4.42 5.29 -7.98
CA ALA A 26 3.15 5.43 -8.69
C ALA A 26 2.14 6.24 -7.86
N PHE A 27 2.04 5.96 -6.56
CA PHE A 27 1.16 6.70 -5.66
C PHE A 27 1.60 8.15 -5.49
N GLU A 28 2.90 8.39 -5.35
CA GLU A 28 3.46 9.75 -5.24
C GLU A 28 3.22 10.56 -6.52
N ALA A 29 3.28 9.88 -7.67
CA ALA A 29 2.98 10.48 -8.98
C ALA A 29 1.47 10.58 -9.28
N ARG A 30 0.62 10.13 -8.36
CA ARG A 30 -0.84 10.10 -8.49
C ARG A 30 -1.32 9.23 -9.65
N ARG A 31 -0.64 8.09 -9.84
CA ARG A 31 -0.96 7.10 -10.86
C ARG A 31 -1.23 5.73 -10.21
N PRO A 32 -2.23 5.61 -9.32
CA PRO A 32 -2.47 4.37 -8.59
C PRO A 32 -2.81 3.18 -9.49
N PHE A 33 -3.30 3.44 -10.70
CA PHE A 33 -3.62 2.38 -11.65
C PHE A 33 -2.37 1.60 -12.10
N GLU A 34 -1.19 2.21 -12.05
CA GLU A 34 0.07 1.51 -12.36
C GLU A 34 0.39 0.45 -11.32
N ALA A 35 0.10 0.73 -10.05
CA ALA A 35 0.25 -0.24 -8.96
C ALA A 35 -0.85 -1.32 -9.01
N ALA A 36 -2.08 -0.94 -9.39
CA ALA A 36 -3.21 -1.85 -9.44
C ALA A 36 -2.96 -3.06 -10.35
N GLY A 37 -2.29 -2.85 -11.48
CA GLY A 37 -1.96 -3.93 -12.42
C GLY A 37 -0.98 -4.96 -11.87
N ARG A 38 -0.25 -4.64 -10.81
CA ARG A 38 0.72 -5.52 -10.17
C ARG A 38 0.26 -6.06 -8.82
N MET A 39 -0.93 -5.69 -8.38
CA MET A 39 -1.39 -5.96 -7.02
C MET A 39 -1.39 -7.45 -6.69
N GLU A 40 -1.87 -8.29 -7.60
CA GLU A 40 -1.96 -9.73 -7.38
C GLU A 40 -0.57 -10.35 -7.20
N GLU A 41 0.37 -10.03 -8.08
CA GLU A 41 1.75 -10.52 -7.98
C GLU A 41 2.43 -10.04 -6.70
N THR A 42 2.23 -8.79 -6.35
CA THR A 42 2.78 -8.22 -5.12
C THR A 42 2.20 -8.91 -3.90
N GLN A 43 0.91 -9.21 -3.90
CA GLN A 43 0.25 -9.92 -2.81
C GLN A 43 0.81 -11.33 -2.64
N GLN A 44 1.02 -12.06 -3.75
CA GLN A 44 1.61 -13.39 -3.72
C GLN A 44 3.04 -13.34 -3.16
N LEU A 45 3.82 -12.38 -3.58
CA LEU A 45 5.18 -12.17 -3.11
C LEU A 45 5.21 -11.83 -1.62
N ALA A 46 4.30 -10.98 -1.16
CA ALA A 46 4.16 -10.62 0.25
C ALA A 46 3.80 -11.83 1.11
N ASN A 47 2.89 -12.68 0.63
CA ASN A 47 2.50 -13.90 1.33
C ASN A 47 3.67 -14.87 1.46
N LEU A 48 4.44 -15.03 0.38
CA LEU A 48 5.63 -15.89 0.38
C LEU A 48 6.70 -15.33 1.32
N TYR A 49 6.96 -14.03 1.28
CA TYR A 49 7.88 -13.36 2.19
C TYR A 49 7.49 -13.60 3.65
N ARG A 50 6.22 -13.42 3.98
CA ARG A 50 5.72 -13.63 5.35
C ARG A 50 5.97 -15.05 5.81
N ARG A 51 5.66 -16.03 4.98
CA ARG A 51 5.85 -17.44 5.30
C ARG A 51 7.31 -17.80 5.52
N GLU A 52 8.19 -17.36 4.64
CA GLU A 52 9.64 -17.65 4.76
C GLU A 52 10.27 -16.89 5.93
N SER A 53 9.83 -15.65 6.17
CA SER A 53 10.27 -14.85 7.31
C SER A 53 9.87 -15.50 8.64
N ASP A 54 8.65 -16.00 8.73
CA ASP A 54 8.17 -16.69 9.93
C ASP A 54 8.95 -17.99 10.16
N ARG A 55 9.25 -18.72 9.10
CA ARG A 55 10.05 -19.95 9.19
C ARG A 55 11.43 -19.68 9.77
N VAL A 56 12.10 -18.63 9.32
CA VAL A 56 13.42 -18.23 9.84
C VAL A 56 13.31 -17.78 11.29
N ARG A 57 12.26 -17.03 11.62
CA ARG A 57 12.01 -16.54 12.99
C ARG A 57 11.76 -17.69 13.96
N GLN A 58 11.02 -18.71 13.52
CA GLN A 58 10.72 -19.88 14.36
C GLN A 58 11.90 -20.85 14.48
N ASN A 59 12.88 -20.73 13.60
CA ASN A 59 14.06 -21.59 13.60
C ASN A 59 15.33 -20.75 13.61
N PRO A 60 15.73 -20.22 14.78
CA PRO A 60 16.91 -19.36 14.89
C PRO A 60 18.20 -20.02 14.41
N GLY A 61 18.25 -21.35 14.40
CA GLY A 61 19.40 -22.11 13.91
C GLY A 61 19.69 -21.87 12.43
N LEU A 62 18.68 -21.56 11.62
CA LEU A 62 18.87 -21.24 10.21
C LEU A 62 19.71 -19.97 10.04
N LEU A 63 19.43 -18.95 10.82
CA LEU A 63 20.18 -17.70 10.77
C LEU A 63 21.55 -17.83 11.40
N ALA A 64 21.64 -18.50 12.56
CA ALA A 64 22.91 -18.74 13.23
C ALA A 64 23.86 -19.59 12.39
N GLY A 65 23.33 -20.57 11.63
CA GLY A 65 24.13 -21.44 10.77
C GLY A 65 24.51 -20.81 9.43
N ALA A 66 23.98 -19.65 9.10
CA ALA A 66 24.30 -18.97 7.86
C ALA A 66 25.63 -18.23 7.97
N SER A 67 26.28 -17.97 6.82
CA SER A 67 27.52 -17.20 6.79
C SER A 67 27.30 -15.78 7.28
N GLN A 68 28.33 -15.19 7.84
CA GLN A 68 28.27 -13.81 8.36
C GLN A 68 27.92 -12.81 7.26
N GLY A 69 28.48 -12.99 6.06
CA GLY A 69 28.16 -12.13 4.92
C GLY A 69 26.69 -12.14 4.56
N LEU A 70 26.04 -13.31 4.57
CA LEU A 70 24.63 -13.44 4.30
C LEU A 70 23.78 -12.83 5.42
N ARG A 71 24.15 -13.01 6.68
CA ARG A 71 23.45 -12.37 7.80
C ARG A 71 23.48 -10.87 7.70
N GLN A 72 24.64 -10.30 7.35
CA GLN A 72 24.78 -8.86 7.14
C GLN A 72 23.94 -8.37 5.96
N ARG A 73 23.93 -9.13 4.87
CA ARG A 73 23.15 -8.81 3.69
C ARG A 73 21.65 -8.83 4.00
N LEU A 74 21.20 -9.82 4.76
CA LEU A 74 19.81 -9.90 5.19
C LEU A 74 19.44 -8.69 6.07
N ALA A 75 20.33 -8.31 6.99
CA ALA A 75 20.11 -7.14 7.83
C ALA A 75 19.94 -5.86 6.99
N ARG A 76 20.81 -5.65 6.00
CA ARG A 76 20.71 -4.51 5.10
C ARG A 76 19.43 -4.54 4.27
N ALA A 77 19.08 -5.72 3.75
CA ALA A 77 17.85 -5.88 2.98
C ALA A 77 16.61 -5.57 3.83
N SER A 78 16.62 -5.99 5.10
CA SER A 78 15.52 -5.73 6.04
C SER A 78 15.38 -4.24 6.36
N VAL A 79 16.50 -3.54 6.54
CA VAL A 79 16.49 -2.08 6.78
C VAL A 79 15.90 -1.35 5.57
N ALA A 80 16.34 -1.72 4.36
CA ALA A 80 15.81 -1.13 3.12
C ALA A 80 14.31 -1.43 2.96
N PHE A 81 13.90 -2.65 3.30
CA PHE A 81 12.49 -3.04 3.27
C PHE A 81 11.64 -2.18 4.20
N GLU A 82 12.07 -2.02 5.45
CA GLU A 82 11.34 -1.22 6.44
C GLU A 82 11.23 0.25 6.02
N ALA A 83 12.31 0.82 5.49
CA ALA A 83 12.30 2.20 4.99
C ALA A 83 11.33 2.36 3.81
N THR A 84 11.33 1.41 2.88
CA THR A 84 10.44 1.42 1.72
C THR A 84 8.99 1.20 2.15
N LEU A 85 8.75 0.31 3.12
CA LEU A 85 7.41 0.08 3.67
C LEU A 85 6.85 1.36 4.28
N ALA A 86 7.66 2.09 5.04
CA ALA A 86 7.26 3.37 5.62
C ALA A 86 6.93 4.42 4.54
N ARG A 87 7.76 4.51 3.50
CA ARG A 87 7.52 5.39 2.35
C ARG A 87 6.22 5.02 1.63
N HIS A 88 6.02 3.74 1.39
CA HIS A 88 4.81 3.23 0.74
C HIS A 88 3.56 3.59 1.56
N GLY A 89 3.61 3.39 2.86
CA GLY A 89 2.51 3.75 3.76
C GLY A 89 2.20 5.25 3.72
N ARG A 90 3.23 6.10 3.72
CA ARG A 90 3.03 7.55 3.60
C ARG A 90 2.42 7.93 2.26
N ALA A 91 2.85 7.29 1.18
CA ALA A 91 2.34 7.55 -0.16
C ALA A 91 0.86 7.16 -0.29
N VAL A 92 0.49 6.01 0.26
CA VAL A 92 -0.91 5.55 0.30
C VAL A 92 -1.77 6.52 1.12
N PHE A 93 -1.29 6.90 2.29
CA PHE A 93 -2.01 7.82 3.17
C PHE A 93 -2.21 9.18 2.50
N ALA A 94 -1.18 9.73 1.86
CA ALA A 94 -1.27 11.01 1.16
C ALA A 94 -2.28 10.95 0.00
N LEU A 95 -2.25 9.86 -0.77
CA LEU A 95 -3.18 9.66 -1.88
C LEU A 95 -4.62 9.56 -1.37
N LYS A 96 -4.83 8.81 -0.30
CA LYS A 96 -6.15 8.68 0.34
C LYS A 96 -6.67 10.04 0.82
N THR A 97 -5.83 10.82 1.48
CA THR A 97 -6.19 12.14 1.99
C THR A 97 -6.60 13.09 0.86
N VAL A 98 -5.85 13.10 -0.24
CA VAL A 98 -6.18 13.91 -1.42
C VAL A 98 -7.52 13.46 -2.02
N THR A 99 -7.73 12.15 -2.17
CA THR A 99 -8.96 11.60 -2.72
C THR A 99 -10.17 11.96 -1.86
N GLU A 100 -10.05 11.82 -0.54
CA GLU A 100 -11.10 12.22 0.39
C GLU A 100 -11.39 13.71 0.30
N GLY A 101 -10.36 14.54 0.22
CA GLY A 101 -10.51 15.99 0.06
C GLY A 101 -11.24 16.37 -1.23
N VAL A 102 -10.94 15.70 -2.34
CA VAL A 102 -11.63 15.92 -3.62
C VAL A 102 -13.10 15.51 -3.51
N VAL A 103 -13.40 14.36 -2.90
CA VAL A 103 -14.77 13.90 -2.71
C VAL A 103 -15.57 14.91 -1.86
N GLN A 104 -14.98 15.40 -0.78
CA GLN A 104 -15.63 16.41 0.07
C GLN A 104 -15.87 17.72 -0.68
N ALA A 105 -14.89 18.16 -1.47
CA ALA A 105 -15.03 19.39 -2.26
C ALA A 105 -16.16 19.27 -3.29
N ILE A 106 -16.28 18.12 -3.95
CA ILE A 106 -17.37 17.83 -4.89
C ILE A 106 -18.72 17.85 -4.16
N ALA A 107 -18.78 17.18 -2.99
CA ALA A 107 -20.01 17.15 -2.20
C ALA A 107 -20.45 18.56 -1.76
N GLN A 108 -19.50 19.40 -1.34
CA GLN A 108 -19.77 20.79 -0.96
C GLN A 108 -20.25 21.62 -2.15
N GLU A 109 -19.65 21.46 -3.32
CA GLU A 109 -20.04 22.16 -4.53
C GLU A 109 -21.45 21.76 -4.97
N VAL A 110 -21.78 20.48 -4.91
CA VAL A 110 -23.13 19.98 -5.18
C VAL A 110 -24.12 20.60 -4.20
N ALA A 111 -23.80 20.64 -2.91
CA ALA A 111 -24.66 21.27 -1.89
C ALA A 111 -24.87 22.75 -2.15
N ARG A 112 -23.83 23.48 -2.56
CA ARG A 112 -23.95 24.92 -2.91
C ARG A 112 -24.82 25.11 -4.15
N SER A 113 -24.62 24.33 -5.19
CA SER A 113 -25.46 24.39 -6.38
C SER A 113 -26.92 24.14 -6.06
N ARG A 114 -27.20 23.25 -5.13
CA ARG A 114 -28.56 22.97 -4.68
C ARG A 114 -29.15 24.08 -3.86
N ALA A 115 -28.37 24.68 -2.97
CA ALA A 115 -28.81 25.83 -2.21
C ALA A 115 -29.20 27.00 -3.14
N ALA A 116 -28.42 27.19 -4.23
CA ALA A 116 -28.73 28.20 -5.24
C ALA A 116 -30.00 27.89 -6.03
N THR A 117 -30.41 26.61 -6.11
CA THR A 117 -31.62 26.17 -6.82
C THR A 117 -32.67 25.64 -5.88
N ALA A 118 -32.74 26.17 -4.66
CA ALA A 118 -33.56 25.68 -3.55
C ALA A 118 -35.07 25.80 -3.73
N GLY A 119 -35.60 25.82 -4.89
CA GLY A 119 -37.03 25.74 -5.15
C GLY A 119 -37.47 24.47 -5.85
N TYR A 120 -36.51 23.54 -6.12
CA TYR A 120 -36.75 22.41 -7.03
C TYR A 120 -37.05 21.08 -6.36
N GLY A 121 -37.07 21.00 -5.05
CA GLY A 121 -37.63 19.86 -4.36
C GLY A 121 -36.64 18.97 -3.62
N PRO A 122 -37.12 18.30 -2.55
CA PRO A 122 -36.27 17.56 -1.62
C PRO A 122 -35.67 16.25 -2.16
N ARG A 123 -36.22 15.71 -3.25
CA ARG A 123 -35.72 14.43 -3.81
C ARG A 123 -34.30 14.50 -4.35
N MET A 124 -33.90 15.61 -4.92
CA MET A 124 -32.56 15.77 -5.47
C MET A 124 -31.51 15.89 -4.36
N ALA A 125 -31.84 16.60 -3.26
CA ALA A 125 -30.94 16.72 -2.12
C ALA A 125 -30.65 15.39 -1.46
N THR A 126 -31.66 14.55 -1.27
CA THR A 126 -31.52 13.21 -0.66
C THR A 126 -30.67 12.29 -1.54
N ARG A 127 -30.87 12.34 -2.84
CA ARG A 127 -30.15 11.49 -3.79
C ARG A 127 -28.66 11.81 -3.81
N ASP A 128 -28.30 13.07 -3.82
CA ASP A 128 -26.89 13.47 -3.87
C ASP A 128 -26.17 13.23 -2.56
N THR A 129 -26.86 13.39 -1.44
CA THR A 129 -26.32 13.02 -0.13
C THR A 129 -26.01 11.53 -0.09
N ALA A 130 -26.89 10.69 -0.61
CA ALA A 130 -26.65 9.26 -0.70
C ALA A 130 -25.44 8.90 -1.58
N VAL A 131 -25.27 9.58 -2.71
CA VAL A 131 -24.12 9.38 -3.61
C VAL A 131 -22.83 9.81 -2.92
N ALA A 132 -22.80 10.96 -2.25
CA ALA A 132 -21.63 11.44 -1.54
C ALA A 132 -21.22 10.48 -0.41
N ILE A 133 -22.19 9.96 0.35
CA ILE A 133 -21.94 8.96 1.40
C ILE A 133 -21.39 7.67 0.80
N ALA A 134 -21.93 7.19 -0.31
CA ALA A 134 -21.46 5.99 -0.97
C ALA A 134 -20.01 6.12 -1.45
N LEU A 135 -19.64 7.27 -2.01
CA LEU A 135 -18.26 7.55 -2.43
C LEU A 135 -17.30 7.60 -1.24
N ASN A 136 -17.69 8.22 -0.14
CA ASN A 136 -16.88 8.26 1.07
C ASN A 136 -16.64 6.87 1.65
N ARG A 137 -17.60 5.97 1.59
CA ARG A 137 -17.44 4.61 2.09
C ARG A 137 -16.50 3.76 1.24
N ARG A 138 -16.37 4.08 -0.05
CA ARG A 138 -15.47 3.37 -0.96
C ARG A 138 -14.03 3.89 -0.90
N ALA A 139 -13.84 5.10 -0.48
CA ALA A 139 -12.52 5.68 -0.26
C ALA A 139 -11.96 5.25 1.09
#